data_8d0500b6789863b2e0b5265bd992dd68
#
_entry.id   8d0500b6789863b2e0b5265bd992dd68
#
_cell.length_a   1.000
_cell.length_b   1.000
_cell.length_c   1.000
_cell.angle_alpha   90.00
_cell.angle_beta   90.00
_cell.angle_gamma   90.00
#
_symmetry.space_group_name_H-M   'P 1'
#
loop_
_entity.id
_entity.type
_entity.pdbx_description
1 polymer ?
#
loop_
_entity_poly.entity_id
_entity_poly.type
_entity_poly.pdbx_seq_one_letter_code
_entity_poly.pdbx_strand_id
1 'polypeptide(L)'
;MRTTRVMGVGALIVGTGSALPVTPAQQAGVKRTDLQRHDLGVPGREVVQVRVELAPGVAFGKHTHPGEEIIYMLEGSLEYEVEGKPPVTLKAGDVLFIPARTIHAARNVGRTPGAELATYVVEKGKPLLTLVQ
;
A
#
# COMPACT_ATOMS: atom_id res chain seq x y z
N MET A 1 -55.68 22.41 -42.19
CA MET A 1 -54.57 21.47 -41.89
C MET A 1 -53.62 22.14 -40.91
N ARG A 2 -53.66 21.73 -39.68
CA ARG A 2 -52.75 22.25 -38.63
C ARG A 2 -51.69 21.17 -38.37
N THR A 3 -50.43 21.48 -38.69
CA THR A 3 -49.30 20.62 -38.43
C THR A 3 -48.75 20.94 -37.04
N THR A 4 -48.89 20.00 -36.11
CA THR A 4 -48.34 20.08 -34.76
C THR A 4 -46.90 19.60 -34.78
N ARG A 5 -45.94 20.50 -34.52
CA ARG A 5 -44.54 20.12 -34.28
C ARG A 5 -44.42 19.64 -32.85
N VAL A 6 -44.02 18.39 -32.67
CA VAL A 6 -43.58 17.82 -31.39
C VAL A 6 -42.12 18.17 -31.19
N MET A 7 -41.81 19.01 -30.17
CA MET A 7 -40.45 19.23 -29.70
C MET A 7 -40.05 18.08 -28.81
N GLY A 8 -39.09 17.29 -29.24
CA GLY A 8 -38.45 16.29 -28.40
C GLY A 8 -37.46 16.98 -27.47
N VAL A 9 -37.72 16.91 -26.17
CA VAL A 9 -36.77 17.31 -25.15
C VAL A 9 -35.78 16.16 -24.95
N GLY A 10 -34.59 16.30 -25.47
CA GLY A 10 -33.48 15.36 -25.20
C GLY A 10 -32.96 15.58 -23.78
N ALA A 11 -33.23 14.64 -22.91
CA ALA A 11 -32.62 14.63 -21.56
C ALA A 11 -31.15 14.23 -21.69
N LEU A 12 -30.26 15.18 -21.41
CA LEU A 12 -28.82 14.93 -21.30
C LEU A 12 -28.59 14.19 -19.98
N ILE A 13 -28.34 12.89 -20.05
CA ILE A 13 -27.90 12.12 -18.87
C ILE A 13 -26.41 12.44 -18.65
N VAL A 14 -26.13 13.34 -17.73
CA VAL A 14 -24.77 13.55 -17.23
C VAL A 14 -24.46 12.36 -16.31
N GLY A 15 -23.78 11.37 -16.85
CA GLY A 15 -23.25 10.26 -16.06
C GLY A 15 -22.15 10.80 -15.16
N THR A 16 -22.43 10.98 -13.88
CA THR A 16 -21.41 11.21 -12.87
C THR A 16 -20.67 9.90 -12.68
N GLY A 17 -19.59 9.71 -13.40
CA GLY A 17 -18.67 8.60 -13.18
C GLY A 17 -18.03 8.76 -11.81
N SER A 18 -18.53 8.03 -10.83
CA SER A 18 -17.87 7.92 -9.52
C SER A 18 -16.56 7.16 -9.73
N ALA A 19 -15.43 7.86 -9.71
CA ALA A 19 -14.13 7.22 -9.68
C ALA A 19 -14.02 6.41 -8.38
N LEU A 20 -13.72 5.10 -8.48
CA LEU A 20 -13.46 4.28 -7.32
C LEU A 20 -12.17 4.77 -6.63
N PRO A 21 -12.11 4.81 -5.28
CA PRO A 21 -10.91 5.19 -4.59
C PRO A 21 -9.79 4.19 -4.89
N VAL A 22 -8.61 4.70 -5.25
CA VAL A 22 -7.40 3.89 -5.44
C VAL A 22 -6.91 3.47 -4.06
N THR A 23 -6.83 2.15 -3.80
CA THR A 23 -6.25 1.63 -2.56
C THR A 23 -4.71 1.68 -2.61
N PRO A 24 -3.99 1.65 -1.46
CA PRO A 24 -2.52 1.59 -1.46
C PRO A 24 -1.95 0.41 -2.27
N ALA A 25 -2.65 -0.74 -2.29
CA ALA A 25 -2.28 -1.91 -3.08
C ALA A 25 -2.42 -1.68 -4.60
N GLN A 26 -3.20 -0.67 -5.01
CA GLN A 26 -3.46 -0.30 -6.41
C GLN A 26 -2.68 0.94 -6.84
N GLN A 27 -1.80 1.48 -6.00
CA GLN A 27 -0.98 2.64 -6.34
C GLN A 27 -0.06 2.31 -7.53
N ALA A 28 0.00 3.22 -8.52
CA ALA A 28 0.87 3.08 -9.67
C ALA A 28 2.34 2.95 -9.24
N GLY A 29 3.05 1.98 -9.81
CA GLY A 29 4.45 1.71 -9.49
C GLY A 29 4.68 0.92 -8.19
N VAL A 30 3.63 0.55 -7.48
CA VAL A 30 3.67 -0.34 -6.32
C VAL A 30 3.02 -1.67 -6.68
N LYS A 31 3.76 -2.76 -6.51
CA LYS A 31 3.25 -4.12 -6.70
C LYS A 31 3.30 -4.86 -5.38
N ARG A 32 2.17 -5.37 -4.93
CA ARG A 32 2.05 -6.21 -3.74
C ARG A 32 1.67 -7.62 -4.17
N THR A 33 2.43 -8.61 -3.71
CA THR A 33 2.15 -10.03 -3.96
C THR A 33 1.97 -10.73 -2.62
N ASP A 34 0.76 -11.19 -2.35
CA ASP A 34 0.47 -11.96 -1.15
C ASP A 34 1.16 -13.33 -1.24
N LEU A 35 1.89 -13.70 -0.21
CA LEU A 35 2.66 -14.94 -0.17
C LEU A 35 1.99 -15.98 0.72
N GLN A 36 1.72 -15.65 1.98
CA GLN A 36 1.04 -16.52 2.94
C GLN A 36 0.43 -15.73 4.09
N ARG A 37 -0.56 -16.35 4.73
CA ARG A 37 -1.24 -15.81 5.92
C ARG A 37 -1.65 -16.98 6.81
N HIS A 38 -1.33 -16.88 8.09
CA HIS A 38 -1.66 -17.92 9.08
C HIS A 38 -2.02 -17.31 10.44
N ASP A 39 -2.95 -17.94 11.12
CA ASP A 39 -3.19 -17.65 12.53
C ASP A 39 -1.95 -18.06 13.35
N LEU A 40 -1.61 -17.25 14.33
CA LEU A 40 -0.56 -17.59 15.30
C LEU A 40 -1.13 -18.42 16.46
N GLY A 41 -0.26 -19.07 17.22
CA GLY A 41 -0.65 -19.78 18.44
C GLY A 41 -1.20 -18.87 19.53
N VAL A 42 -0.97 -17.56 19.43
CA VAL A 42 -1.56 -16.55 20.32
C VAL A 42 -2.92 -16.14 19.74
N PRO A 43 -4.04 -16.27 20.49
CA PRO A 43 -5.35 -15.88 20.01
C PRO A 43 -5.42 -14.41 19.54
N GLY A 44 -6.14 -14.16 18.45
CA GLY A 44 -6.35 -12.82 17.91
C GLY A 44 -5.17 -12.24 17.11
N ARG A 45 -4.13 -13.01 16.88
CA ARG A 45 -2.94 -12.62 16.11
C ARG A 45 -2.75 -13.49 14.88
N GLU A 46 -2.22 -12.88 13.82
CA GLU A 46 -1.87 -13.57 12.60
C GLU A 46 -0.53 -13.08 12.05
N VAL A 47 0.12 -13.91 11.25
CA VAL A 47 1.24 -13.53 10.42
C VAL A 47 0.80 -13.40 8.97
N VAL A 48 1.24 -12.34 8.31
CA VAL A 48 0.99 -12.09 6.89
C VAL A 48 2.34 -11.82 6.23
N GLN A 49 2.63 -12.50 5.14
CA GLN A 49 3.81 -12.19 4.34
C GLN A 49 3.42 -11.68 2.96
N VAL A 50 4.05 -10.60 2.57
CA VAL A 50 3.82 -9.92 1.29
C VAL A 50 5.17 -9.55 0.68
N ARG A 51 5.33 -9.78 -0.62
CA ARG A 51 6.41 -9.18 -1.39
C ARG A 51 5.92 -7.82 -1.89
N VAL A 52 6.62 -6.76 -1.52
CA VAL A 52 6.30 -5.39 -1.94
C VAL A 52 7.41 -4.88 -2.84
N GLU A 53 7.04 -4.40 -4.01
CA GLU A 53 7.97 -3.89 -5.02
C GLU A 53 7.59 -2.46 -5.40
N LEU A 54 8.58 -1.57 -5.40
CA LEU A 54 8.46 -0.18 -5.82
C LEU A 54 9.30 0.05 -7.07
N ALA A 55 8.68 0.62 -8.10
CA ALA A 55 9.40 1.09 -9.28
C ALA A 55 10.36 2.24 -8.92
N PRO A 56 11.41 2.49 -9.71
CA PRO A 56 12.34 3.60 -9.46
C PRO A 56 11.62 4.94 -9.26
N GLY A 57 11.99 5.68 -8.22
CA GLY A 57 11.42 6.98 -7.89
C GLY A 57 10.04 6.95 -7.23
N VAL A 58 9.42 5.80 -7.11
CA VAL A 58 8.09 5.66 -6.48
C VAL A 58 8.21 5.68 -4.96
N ALA A 59 7.34 6.43 -4.32
CA ALA A 59 7.18 6.48 -2.87
C ALA A 59 5.88 5.80 -2.44
N PHE A 60 5.94 5.01 -1.39
CA PHE A 60 4.78 4.53 -0.66
C PHE A 60 4.58 5.44 0.56
N GLY A 61 3.46 6.14 0.60
CA GLY A 61 3.19 7.19 1.59
C GLY A 61 3.14 6.71 3.04
N LYS A 62 3.07 7.67 3.95
CA LYS A 62 3.00 7.40 5.39
C LYS A 62 1.80 6.53 5.74
N HIS A 63 2.04 5.50 6.52
CA HIS A 63 1.02 4.52 6.92
C HIS A 63 1.41 3.82 8.23
N THR A 64 0.47 3.04 8.75
CA THR A 64 0.66 2.19 9.93
C THR A 64 0.11 0.80 9.67
N HIS A 65 0.54 -0.16 10.50
CA HIS A 65 -0.01 -1.51 10.55
C HIS A 65 -0.52 -1.82 11.96
N PRO A 66 -1.51 -2.71 12.13
CA PRO A 66 -2.05 -3.09 13.44
C PRO A 66 -1.14 -4.12 14.16
N GLY A 67 0.16 -3.97 14.05
CA GLY A 67 1.18 -4.82 14.64
C GLY A 67 2.55 -4.48 14.07
N GLU A 68 3.50 -5.35 14.31
CA GLU A 68 4.89 -5.20 13.90
C GLU A 68 5.07 -5.54 12.42
N GLU A 69 6.05 -4.91 11.79
CA GLU A 69 6.53 -5.27 10.46
C GLU A 69 8.02 -5.63 10.53
N ILE A 70 8.34 -6.77 9.96
CA ILE A 70 9.71 -7.27 9.86
C ILE A 70 10.07 -7.29 8.38
N ILE A 71 11.07 -6.51 8.00
CA ILE A 71 11.47 -6.32 6.61
C ILE A 71 12.79 -7.04 6.34
N TYR A 72 12.83 -7.78 5.24
CA TYR A 72 14.04 -8.29 4.61
C TYR A 72 14.12 -7.77 3.18
N MET A 73 15.17 -6.99 2.87
CA MET A 73 15.36 -6.49 1.50
C MET A 73 15.79 -7.60 0.56
N LEU A 74 15.04 -7.76 -0.53
CA LEU A 74 15.27 -8.79 -1.54
C LEU A 74 16.15 -8.29 -2.69
N GLU A 75 15.87 -7.07 -3.17
CA GLU A 75 16.60 -6.48 -4.31
C GLU A 75 16.48 -4.97 -4.33
N GLY A 76 17.44 -4.32 -5.01
CA GLY A 76 17.45 -2.87 -5.16
C GLY A 76 17.75 -2.12 -3.87
N SER A 77 17.27 -0.87 -3.79
CA SER A 77 17.45 0.02 -2.64
C SER A 77 16.15 0.72 -2.31
N LEU A 78 15.73 0.67 -1.05
CA LEU A 78 14.58 1.42 -0.54
C LEU A 78 15.02 2.26 0.66
N GLU A 79 14.64 3.53 0.66
CA GLU A 79 14.80 4.42 1.81
C GLU A 79 13.54 4.37 2.65
N TYR A 80 13.70 4.17 3.95
CA TYR A 80 12.62 4.14 4.93
C TYR A 80 12.68 5.34 5.85
N GLU A 81 11.54 6.00 6.02
CA GLU A 81 11.31 6.97 7.07
C GLU A 81 10.46 6.29 8.14
N VAL A 82 10.99 6.18 9.35
CA VAL A 82 10.30 5.63 10.51
C VAL A 82 10.21 6.74 11.55
N GLU A 83 8.99 7.05 12.01
CA GLU A 83 8.76 8.11 13.00
C GLU A 83 9.67 7.94 14.22
N GLY A 84 10.33 9.03 14.61
CA GLY A 84 11.26 9.06 15.73
C GLY A 84 12.67 8.57 15.42
N LYS A 85 12.97 8.21 14.18
CA LYS A 85 14.30 7.73 13.76
C LYS A 85 14.80 8.48 12.51
N PRO A 86 16.14 8.58 12.32
CA PRO A 86 16.69 9.07 11.06
C PRO A 86 16.30 8.14 9.90
N PRO A 87 16.15 8.67 8.67
CA PRO A 87 15.95 7.85 7.49
C PRO A 87 17.07 6.82 7.32
N VAL A 88 16.72 5.64 6.82
CA VAL A 88 17.67 4.56 6.54
C VAL A 88 17.43 4.00 5.15
N THR A 89 18.51 3.75 4.41
CA THR A 89 18.46 3.09 3.10
C THR A 89 18.88 1.64 3.26
N LEU A 90 17.98 0.74 2.89
CA LEU A 90 18.23 -0.70 2.87
C LEU A 90 18.59 -1.16 1.47
N LYS A 91 19.54 -2.07 1.39
CA LYS A 91 19.94 -2.81 0.18
C LYS A 91 19.67 -4.30 0.36
N ALA A 92 19.69 -5.05 -0.73
CA ALA A 92 19.48 -6.49 -0.70
C ALA A 92 20.28 -7.16 0.44
N GLY A 93 19.59 -7.95 1.27
CA GLY A 93 20.14 -8.62 2.45
C GLY A 93 20.04 -7.82 3.76
N ASP A 94 19.72 -6.54 3.70
CA ASP A 94 19.49 -5.73 4.90
C ASP A 94 18.12 -6.01 5.52
N VAL A 95 17.99 -5.72 6.81
CA VAL A 95 16.78 -5.94 7.60
C VAL A 95 16.36 -4.68 8.33
N LEU A 96 15.06 -4.55 8.60
CA LEU A 96 14.50 -3.47 9.40
C LEU A 96 13.34 -4.02 10.23
N PHE A 97 13.25 -3.58 11.48
CA PHE A 97 12.11 -3.83 12.34
C PHE A 97 11.33 -2.54 12.57
N ILE A 98 10.03 -2.57 12.30
CA ILE A 98 9.12 -1.46 12.55
C ILE A 98 8.17 -1.86 13.68
N PRO A 99 8.21 -1.15 14.82
CA PRO A 99 7.31 -1.44 15.95
C PRO A 99 5.83 -1.25 15.56
N ALA A 100 4.95 -1.91 16.29
CA ALA A 100 3.52 -1.84 16.08
C ALA A 100 3.01 -0.40 16.02
N ARG A 101 2.12 -0.12 15.07
CA ARG A 101 1.43 1.18 14.91
C ARG A 101 2.35 2.38 14.70
N THR A 102 3.59 2.15 14.32
CA THR A 102 4.56 3.22 14.05
C THR A 102 4.35 3.77 12.64
N ILE A 103 4.23 5.08 12.51
CA ILE A 103 4.11 5.76 11.22
C ILE A 103 5.43 5.60 10.47
N HIS A 104 5.34 5.11 9.24
CA HIS A 104 6.51 4.96 8.36
C HIS A 104 6.13 5.09 6.90
N ALA A 105 7.14 5.29 6.06
CA ALA A 105 7.04 5.39 4.62
C ALA A 105 8.27 4.77 3.96
N ALA A 106 8.15 4.40 2.71
CA ALA A 106 9.25 3.87 1.91
C ALA A 106 9.33 4.57 0.56
N ARG A 107 10.54 4.68 0.01
CA ARG A 107 10.77 5.30 -1.29
C ARG A 107 11.88 4.56 -2.02
N ASN A 108 11.70 4.32 -3.32
CA ASN A 108 12.77 3.79 -4.15
C ASN A 108 13.71 4.93 -4.57
N VAL A 109 14.92 4.93 -4.01
CA VAL A 109 15.96 5.92 -4.29
C VAL A 109 16.95 5.43 -5.34
N GLY A 110 16.78 4.21 -5.83
CA GLY A 110 17.63 3.58 -6.84
C GLY A 110 17.13 3.80 -8.26
N ARG A 111 17.80 3.14 -9.21
CA ARG A 111 17.49 3.19 -10.64
C ARG A 111 16.82 1.91 -11.16
N THR A 112 16.71 0.91 -10.32
CA THR A 112 16.08 -0.40 -10.59
C THR A 112 14.93 -0.61 -9.62
N PRO A 113 14.01 -1.55 -9.88
CA PRO A 113 12.98 -1.91 -8.90
C PRO A 113 13.60 -2.28 -7.56
N GLY A 114 12.98 -1.83 -6.47
CA GLY A 114 13.33 -2.22 -5.12
C GLY A 114 12.25 -3.11 -4.55
N ALA A 115 12.62 -4.23 -3.94
CA ALA A 115 11.66 -5.17 -3.38
C ALA A 115 12.05 -5.62 -1.98
N GLU A 116 11.04 -5.73 -1.13
CA GLU A 116 11.14 -6.25 0.23
C GLU A 116 10.27 -7.48 0.42
N LEU A 117 10.67 -8.35 1.32
CA LEU A 117 9.81 -9.31 1.98
C LEU A 117 9.32 -8.67 3.27
N ALA A 118 8.05 -8.32 3.32
CA ALA A 118 7.39 -7.78 4.50
C ALA A 118 6.69 -8.91 5.26
N THR A 119 7.04 -9.08 6.52
CA THR A 119 6.37 -10.01 7.44
C THR A 119 5.67 -9.20 8.51
N TYR A 120 4.34 -9.26 8.51
CA TYR A 120 3.50 -8.56 9.48
C TYR A 120 3.04 -9.53 10.55
N VAL A 121 3.19 -9.14 11.82
CA VAL A 121 2.62 -9.84 12.98
C VAL A 121 1.57 -8.92 13.58
N VAL A 122 0.30 -9.18 13.25
CA VAL A 122 -0.77 -8.19 13.40
C VAL A 122 -2.02 -8.74 14.09
N GLU A 123 -2.86 -7.82 14.54
CA GLU A 123 -4.19 -8.15 15.05
C GLU A 123 -5.12 -8.59 13.92
N LYS A 124 -5.80 -9.72 14.12
CA LYS A 124 -6.83 -10.20 13.19
C LYS A 124 -8.03 -9.25 13.13
N GLY A 125 -8.65 -9.17 11.97
CA GLY A 125 -9.89 -8.42 11.77
C GLY A 125 -9.70 -6.91 11.64
N LYS A 126 -8.47 -6.40 11.67
CA LYS A 126 -8.16 -5.00 11.40
C LYS A 126 -7.54 -4.83 10.01
N PRO A 127 -7.73 -3.66 9.38
CA PRO A 127 -7.04 -3.37 8.12
C PRO A 127 -5.53 -3.52 8.29
N LEU A 128 -4.89 -4.27 7.38
CA LEU A 128 -3.44 -4.48 7.44
C LEU A 128 -2.68 -3.17 7.32
N LEU A 129 -3.22 -2.22 6.60
CA LEU A 129 -2.59 -0.94 6.30
C LEU A 129 -3.59 0.20 6.45
N THR A 130 -3.18 1.25 7.15
CA THR A 130 -3.94 2.49 7.28
C THR A 130 -3.07 3.67 6.87
N LEU A 131 -3.49 4.41 5.84
CA LEU A 131 -2.79 5.62 5.41
C LEU A 131 -2.93 6.73 6.44
N VAL A 132 -1.84 7.48 6.62
CA VAL A 132 -1.77 8.68 7.48
C VAL A 132 -1.71 9.91 6.57
N GLN A 133 -2.60 10.85 6.83
CA GLN A 133 -2.64 12.14 6.11
C GLN A 133 -1.77 13.20 6.77
#